data_5d0d545f903fdf1fe32cdc41c59de737
#
_entry.id   5d0d545f903fdf1fe32cdc41c59de737
#
_cell.length_a   1.000
_cell.length_b   1.000
_cell.length_c   1.000
_cell.angle_alpha   90.00
_cell.angle_beta   90.00
_cell.angle_gamma   90.00
#
_symmetry.space_group_name_H-M   'P 1'
#
loop_
_entity.id
_entity.type
_entity.pdbx_description
1 polymer ?
#
loop_
_entity_poly.entity_id
_entity_poly.type
_entity_poly.pdbx_seq_one_letter_code
_entity_poly.pdbx_strand_id
1 'polypeptide(L)'
;WCHGSAGYTFLWCAMYTYSKDEKYLELAQKTARHFLTETGVTNVSLCCGLSGECYALLRLFNITKNEYYLLEAKNKAKKILHNVYTPDARNNSLYKGDIGAAVLLTELNKPCYARMPLFE
;
A
#
# COMPACT_ATOMS: atom_id res chain seq x y z
N TRP A 1 6.60 4.24 0.02
CA TRP A 1 6.96 3.75 1.36
C TRP A 1 8.36 4.17 1.83
N CYS A 2 9.28 4.40 0.95
CA CYS A 2 10.67 4.65 1.32
C CYS A 2 10.90 5.88 2.21
N HIS A 3 10.06 6.89 2.15
CA HIS A 3 10.18 8.13 2.93
C HIS A 3 8.86 8.61 3.56
N GLY A 4 7.86 7.77 3.60
CA GLY A 4 6.54 8.21 3.98
C GLY A 4 5.81 7.34 4.99
N SER A 5 4.61 7.78 5.33
CA SER A 5 3.71 7.12 6.27
C SER A 5 3.38 5.67 5.91
N ALA A 6 3.33 5.33 4.62
CA ALA A 6 3.15 3.94 4.20
C ALA A 6 4.28 3.03 4.69
N GLY A 7 5.54 3.46 4.59
CA GLY A 7 6.69 2.71 5.12
C GLY A 7 6.65 2.54 6.63
N TYR A 8 6.28 3.59 7.36
CA TYR A 8 6.08 3.48 8.80
C TYR A 8 4.92 2.55 9.16
N THR A 9 3.86 2.53 8.37
CA THR A 9 2.77 1.56 8.57
C THR A 9 3.28 0.12 8.47
N PHE A 10 4.13 -0.21 7.49
CA PHE A 10 4.77 -1.52 7.40
C PHE A 10 5.64 -1.83 8.62
N LEU A 11 6.47 -0.88 9.04
CA LEU A 11 7.34 -1.04 10.21
C LEU A 11 6.52 -1.37 11.46
N TRP A 12 5.49 -0.60 11.74
CA TRP A 12 4.66 -0.80 12.93
C TRP A 12 3.84 -2.09 12.84
N CYS A 13 3.36 -2.47 11.65
CA CYS A 13 2.73 -3.77 11.43
C CYS A 13 3.69 -4.94 11.70
N ALA A 14 4.95 -4.83 11.30
CA ALA A 14 5.96 -5.84 11.58
C ALA A 14 6.25 -5.93 13.08
N MET A 15 6.42 -4.78 13.76
CA MET A 15 6.64 -4.70 15.20
C MET A 15 5.46 -5.32 15.99
N TYR A 16 4.22 -5.04 15.59
CA TYR A 16 3.05 -5.67 16.17
C TYR A 16 3.04 -7.19 15.96
N THR A 17 3.34 -7.62 14.75
CA THR A 17 3.37 -9.06 14.43
C THR A 17 4.37 -9.82 15.29
N TYR A 18 5.52 -9.20 15.59
CA TYR A 18 6.58 -9.78 16.41
C TYR A 18 6.28 -9.72 17.91
N SER A 19 5.91 -8.54 18.43
CA SER A 19 5.80 -8.29 19.88
C SER A 19 4.41 -8.55 20.46
N LYS A 20 3.37 -8.52 19.63
CA LYS A 20 1.95 -8.53 20.02
C LYS A 20 1.54 -7.35 20.92
N ASP A 21 2.34 -6.29 20.98
CA ASP A 21 2.05 -5.09 21.75
C ASP A 21 1.15 -4.15 20.94
N GLU A 22 -0.08 -3.92 21.43
CA GLU A 22 -1.12 -3.15 20.76
C GLU A 22 -0.69 -1.72 20.41
N LYS A 23 0.27 -1.14 21.12
CA LYS A 23 0.80 0.21 20.80
C LYS A 23 1.33 0.30 19.37
N TYR A 24 1.91 -0.77 18.84
CA TYR A 24 2.42 -0.78 17.47
C TYR A 24 1.29 -0.87 16.44
N LEU A 25 0.20 -1.56 16.76
CA LEU A 25 -0.98 -1.55 15.91
C LEU A 25 -1.64 -0.15 15.87
N GLU A 26 -1.74 0.52 17.01
CA GLU A 26 -2.24 1.90 17.08
C GLU A 26 -1.36 2.86 16.26
N LEU A 27 -0.03 2.71 16.34
CA LEU A 27 0.91 3.50 15.52
C LEU A 27 0.74 3.21 14.02
N ALA A 28 0.57 1.96 13.62
CA ALA A 28 0.32 1.58 12.24
C ALA A 28 -0.96 2.22 11.70
N GLN A 29 -2.03 2.17 12.48
CA GLN A 29 -3.31 2.79 12.13
C GLN A 29 -3.21 4.33 12.06
N LYS A 30 -2.45 4.94 12.97
CA LYS A 30 -2.22 6.38 12.99
C LYS A 30 -1.43 6.84 11.75
N THR A 31 -0.39 6.12 11.38
CA THR A 31 0.39 6.44 10.18
C THR A 31 -0.40 6.21 8.90
N ALA A 32 -1.27 5.18 8.86
CA ALA A 32 -2.14 4.95 7.72
C ALA A 32 -3.16 6.08 7.51
N ARG A 33 -3.70 6.67 8.57
CA ARG A 33 -4.62 7.82 8.46
C ARG A 33 -4.01 8.99 7.70
N HIS A 34 -2.70 9.21 7.79
CA HIS A 34 -2.03 10.31 7.10
C HIS A 34 -2.19 10.19 5.59
N PHE A 35 -1.84 9.05 4.99
CA PHE A 35 -1.95 8.89 3.54
C PHE A 35 -3.38 8.56 3.05
N LEU A 36 -4.30 8.25 3.97
CA LEU A 36 -5.73 8.14 3.65
C LEU A 36 -6.39 9.52 3.47
N THR A 37 -5.93 10.52 4.19
CA THR A 37 -6.42 11.90 4.08
C THR A 37 -5.69 12.71 3.00
N GLU A 38 -4.54 12.24 2.55
CA GLU A 38 -3.75 12.91 1.52
C GLU A 38 -4.41 12.78 0.15
N THR A 39 -4.64 13.92 -0.50
CA THR A 39 -5.22 14.01 -1.84
C THR A 39 -4.16 14.48 -2.83
N GLY A 40 -4.28 14.07 -4.10
CA GLY A 40 -3.40 14.56 -5.17
C GLY A 40 -2.20 13.68 -5.49
N VAL A 41 -1.99 12.55 -4.80
CA VAL A 41 -0.98 11.57 -5.23
C VAL A 41 -1.44 10.91 -6.53
N THR A 42 -0.66 11.09 -7.59
CA THR A 42 -0.91 10.53 -8.93
C THR A 42 0.09 9.45 -9.32
N ASN A 43 1.26 9.42 -8.65
CA ASN A 43 2.29 8.42 -8.88
C ASN A 43 1.78 7.02 -8.52
N VAL A 44 1.90 6.06 -9.44
CA VAL A 44 1.39 4.70 -9.27
C VAL A 44 2.41 3.73 -8.69
N SER A 45 3.68 4.13 -8.55
CA SER A 45 4.79 3.23 -8.19
C SER A 45 4.68 2.59 -6.81
N LEU A 46 5.41 1.49 -6.60
CA LEU A 46 5.53 0.86 -5.27
C LEU A 46 6.31 1.74 -4.30
N CYS A 47 7.37 2.41 -4.76
CA CYS A 47 8.29 3.13 -3.88
C CYS A 47 7.64 4.37 -3.24
N CYS A 48 7.09 5.27 -4.05
CA CYS A 48 6.63 6.59 -3.61
C CYS A 48 5.21 6.92 -4.10
N GLY A 49 4.42 5.92 -4.39
CA GLY A 49 3.11 6.09 -5.00
C GLY A 49 2.00 5.23 -4.40
N LEU A 50 0.86 5.29 -5.04
CA LEU A 50 -0.38 4.65 -4.62
C LEU A 50 -0.25 3.14 -4.40
N SER A 51 0.61 2.43 -5.19
CA SER A 51 0.78 0.98 -5.01
C SER A 51 1.43 0.63 -3.67
N GLY A 52 2.42 1.40 -3.21
CA GLY A 52 3.01 1.21 -1.89
C GLY A 52 2.01 1.47 -0.75
N GLU A 53 1.16 2.47 -0.91
CA GLU A 53 0.08 2.76 0.05
C GLU A 53 -0.97 1.65 0.07
N CYS A 54 -1.33 1.09 -1.10
CA CYS A 54 -2.26 -0.05 -1.18
C CYS A 54 -1.71 -1.26 -0.42
N TYR A 55 -0.45 -1.61 -0.59
CA TYR A 55 0.15 -2.73 0.16
C TYR A 55 0.15 -2.48 1.68
N ALA A 56 0.43 -1.25 2.13
CA ALA A 56 0.33 -0.90 3.54
C ALA A 56 -1.09 -1.10 4.10
N LEU A 57 -2.12 -0.72 3.32
CA LEU A 57 -3.51 -0.96 3.69
C LEU A 57 -3.87 -2.46 3.69
N LEU A 58 -3.39 -3.22 2.70
CA LEU A 58 -3.60 -4.66 2.66
C LEU A 58 -2.93 -5.36 3.84
N ARG A 59 -1.76 -4.88 4.27
CA ARG A 59 -1.09 -5.37 5.48
C ARG A 59 -1.94 -5.12 6.73
N LEU A 60 -2.49 -3.92 6.89
CA LEU A 60 -3.42 -3.60 7.98
C LEU A 60 -4.69 -4.45 7.93
N PHE A 61 -5.29 -4.61 6.75
CA PHE A 61 -6.42 -5.51 6.56
C PHE A 61 -6.10 -6.94 7.00
N ASN A 62 -4.95 -7.47 6.60
CA ASN A 62 -4.54 -8.83 6.95
C ASN A 62 -4.35 -9.04 8.45
N ILE A 63 -3.92 -8.02 9.19
CA ILE A 63 -3.72 -8.05 10.64
C ILE A 63 -5.05 -7.85 11.38
N THR A 64 -5.80 -6.81 11.00
CA THR A 64 -6.98 -6.37 11.76
C THR A 64 -8.28 -7.02 11.32
N LYS A 65 -8.33 -7.59 10.11
CA LYS A 65 -9.54 -8.04 9.41
C LYS A 65 -10.61 -6.96 9.22
N ASN A 66 -10.21 -5.69 9.37
CA ASN A 66 -11.11 -4.57 9.16
C ASN A 66 -11.25 -4.27 7.66
N GLU A 67 -12.43 -4.51 7.11
CA GLU A 67 -12.79 -4.34 5.71
C GLU A 67 -12.61 -2.88 5.22
N TYR A 68 -12.58 -1.91 6.10
CA TYR A 68 -12.29 -0.52 5.76
C TYR A 68 -10.96 -0.38 5.02
N TYR A 69 -9.91 -1.05 5.48
CA TYR A 69 -8.59 -0.97 4.83
C TYR A 69 -8.58 -1.63 3.45
N LEU A 70 -9.33 -2.73 3.29
CA LEU A 70 -9.49 -3.37 1.98
C LEU A 70 -10.26 -2.46 1.00
N LEU A 71 -11.32 -1.82 1.47
CA LEU A 71 -12.10 -0.87 0.67
C LEU A 71 -11.21 0.30 0.19
N GLU A 72 -10.42 0.88 1.10
CA GLU A 72 -9.53 1.99 0.76
C GLU A 72 -8.40 1.55 -0.19
N ALA A 73 -7.85 0.34 -0.03
CA ALA A 73 -6.90 -0.21 -0.99
C ALA A 73 -7.53 -0.34 -2.40
N LYS A 74 -8.76 -0.83 -2.49
CA LYS A 74 -9.50 -0.93 -3.76
C LYS A 74 -9.80 0.45 -4.37
N ASN A 75 -10.13 1.45 -3.55
CA ASN A 75 -10.36 2.83 -4.01
C ASN A 75 -9.07 3.44 -4.60
N LYS A 76 -7.93 3.23 -3.95
CA LYS A 76 -6.62 3.66 -4.49
C LYS A 76 -6.26 2.88 -5.76
N ALA A 77 -6.55 1.59 -5.84
CA ALA A 77 -6.32 0.76 -7.03
C ALA A 77 -7.10 1.26 -8.26
N LYS A 78 -8.32 1.77 -8.09
CA LYS A 78 -9.07 2.42 -9.19
C LYS A 78 -8.34 3.66 -9.71
N LYS A 79 -7.72 4.46 -8.84
CA LYS A 79 -6.89 5.61 -9.25
C LYS A 79 -5.62 5.15 -9.97
N ILE A 80 -4.99 4.05 -9.53
CA ILE A 80 -3.85 3.45 -10.23
C ILE A 80 -4.23 3.07 -11.65
N LEU A 81 -5.34 2.36 -11.83
CA LEU A 81 -5.83 1.97 -13.17
C LEU A 81 -6.01 3.18 -14.08
N HIS A 82 -6.61 4.25 -13.56
CA HIS A 82 -6.80 5.48 -14.33
C HIS A 82 -5.45 6.11 -14.75
N ASN A 83 -4.48 6.16 -13.84
CA ASN A 83 -3.20 6.84 -14.08
C ASN A 83 -2.22 6.01 -14.91
N VAL A 84 -2.27 4.68 -14.88
CA VAL A 84 -1.42 3.80 -15.73
C VAL A 84 -1.74 3.98 -17.21
N TYR A 85 -2.96 4.38 -17.56
CA TYR A 85 -3.36 4.59 -18.95
C TYR A 85 -3.00 5.98 -19.51
N THR A 86 -2.41 6.87 -18.70
CA THR A 86 -1.93 8.16 -19.22
C THR A 86 -0.61 7.98 -19.98
N PRO A 87 -0.43 8.58 -21.18
CA PRO A 87 0.65 8.22 -22.09
C PRO A 87 2.05 8.73 -21.74
N ASP A 88 2.23 9.42 -20.61
CA ASP A 88 3.51 10.00 -20.24
C ASP A 88 4.48 8.98 -19.63
N ALA A 89 5.60 8.80 -20.32
CA ALA A 89 6.84 8.14 -19.91
C ALA A 89 6.67 6.84 -19.05
N ARG A 90 6.25 5.76 -19.68
CA ARG A 90 6.21 4.43 -19.05
C ARG A 90 7.59 4.02 -18.56
N ASN A 91 7.70 3.72 -17.29
CA ASN A 91 8.90 3.19 -16.66
C ASN A 91 8.69 1.72 -16.27
N ASN A 92 9.43 0.82 -16.93
CA ASN A 92 9.37 -0.63 -16.69
C ASN A 92 10.13 -1.09 -15.44
N SER A 93 10.14 -0.27 -14.38
CA SER A 93 10.75 -0.62 -13.10
C SER A 93 9.72 -1.22 -12.14
N LEU A 94 10.12 -2.24 -11.39
CA LEU A 94 9.26 -2.83 -10.35
C LEU A 94 8.91 -1.79 -9.28
N TYR A 95 9.89 -1.08 -8.75
CA TYR A 95 9.66 -0.15 -7.62
C TYR A 95 9.26 1.26 -8.03
N LYS A 96 9.78 1.76 -9.13
CA LYS A 96 9.58 3.15 -9.57
C LYS A 96 8.71 3.30 -10.81
N GLY A 97 8.14 2.18 -11.30
CA GLY A 97 7.37 2.16 -12.53
C GLY A 97 6.10 1.32 -12.45
N ASP A 98 5.56 1.03 -13.63
CA ASP A 98 4.23 0.43 -13.81
C ASP A 98 4.17 -1.07 -13.49
N ILE A 99 5.32 -1.78 -13.52
CA ILE A 99 5.34 -3.22 -13.22
C ILE A 99 4.84 -3.48 -11.79
N GLY A 100 5.25 -2.67 -10.81
CA GLY A 100 4.80 -2.82 -9.44
C GLY A 100 3.30 -2.58 -9.27
N ALA A 101 2.76 -1.64 -10.02
CA ALA A 101 1.30 -1.41 -10.05
C ALA A 101 0.55 -2.61 -10.66
N ALA A 102 1.06 -3.20 -11.74
CA ALA A 102 0.47 -4.39 -12.37
C ALA A 102 0.48 -5.60 -11.42
N VAL A 103 1.57 -5.81 -10.69
CA VAL A 103 1.66 -6.88 -9.66
C VAL A 103 0.60 -6.67 -8.58
N LEU A 104 0.52 -5.47 -8.00
CA LEU A 104 -0.49 -5.14 -6.99
C LEU A 104 -1.92 -5.42 -7.50
N LEU A 105 -2.25 -4.93 -8.70
CA LEU A 105 -3.59 -5.10 -9.28
C LEU A 105 -3.95 -6.57 -9.46
N THR A 106 -2.98 -7.42 -9.79
CA THR A 106 -3.17 -8.87 -9.89
C THR A 106 -3.42 -9.49 -8.51
N GLU A 107 -2.66 -9.09 -7.49
CA GLU A 107 -2.77 -9.63 -6.14
C GLU A 107 -4.04 -9.20 -5.40
N LEU A 108 -4.65 -8.08 -5.79
CA LEU A 108 -5.94 -7.66 -5.24
C LEU A 108 -7.10 -8.64 -5.48
N ASN A 109 -6.96 -9.59 -6.41
CA ASN A 109 -7.89 -10.70 -6.56
C ASN A 109 -7.86 -11.68 -5.37
N LYS A 110 -6.74 -11.70 -4.63
CA LYS A 110 -6.55 -12.53 -3.43
C LYS A 110 -5.91 -11.70 -2.30
N PRO A 111 -6.61 -10.69 -1.75
CA PRO A 111 -6.02 -9.67 -0.88
C PRO A 111 -5.39 -10.24 0.39
N CYS A 112 -5.87 -11.39 0.89
CA CYS A 112 -5.28 -12.06 2.06
C CYS A 112 -3.86 -12.62 1.79
N TYR A 113 -3.51 -12.82 0.53
CA TYR A 113 -2.21 -13.34 0.12
C TYR A 113 -1.30 -12.27 -0.48
N ALA A 114 -1.82 -11.07 -0.69
CA ALA A 114 -1.04 -9.96 -1.23
C ALA A 114 0.16 -9.64 -0.32
N ARG A 115 1.34 -9.55 -0.94
CA ARG A 115 2.61 -9.25 -0.26
C ARG A 115 3.41 -8.27 -1.09
N MET A 116 3.95 -7.26 -0.44
CA MET A 116 4.80 -6.31 -1.15
C MET A 116 6.07 -7.01 -1.66
N PRO A 117 6.33 -7.01 -2.98
CA PRO A 117 7.46 -7.75 -3.56
C PRO A 117 8.79 -7.43 -2.89
N LEU A 118 9.55 -8.46 -2.55
CA LEU A 118 10.88 -8.40 -1.90
C LEU A 118 10.89 -7.74 -0.51
N PHE A 119 9.72 -7.45 0.06
CA PHE A 119 9.62 -6.78 1.36
C PHE A 119 8.89 -7.62 2.42
N GLU A 120 7.98 -8.47 2.02
CA GLU A 120 7.22 -9.37 2.88
C GLU A 120 7.35 -10.83 2.49
#